data_aad7378a73ee694a7b5ae5b63aa24f34
#
_entry.id   aad7378a73ee694a7b5ae5b63aa24f34
#
_cell.length_a   1.000
_cell.length_b   1.000
_cell.length_c   1.000
_cell.angle_alpha   90.00
_cell.angle_beta   90.00
_cell.angle_gamma   90.00
#
_symmetry.space_group_name_H-M   'P 1'
#
loop_
_entity.id
_entity.type
_entity.pdbx_description
1 polymer ?
#
loop_
_entity_poly.entity_id
_entity_poly.type
_entity_poly.pdbx_seq_one_letter_code
_entity_poly.pdbx_strand_id
1 'polypeptide(L)'
;PRMDFALSDEQRAIHETALRFASERIAPGYAAREQHGEIERALIEEMGSLGFIGAELPEALGGLGAGSVTSGLIIEDIAYADMNVAYVQLLGSLMGWMLSVHARAEVAREVVPKICQGKTLVAIGLTEPSGGSDAGNLKLRAERHGDEYVLNGEKTSISMADQVDETVIFARTGAQEARAKAISAF
;
A
#
# COMPACT_ATOMS: atom_id res chain seq x y z
N PRO A 1 -12.78 -27.21 -18.73
CA PRO A 1 -11.94 -27.41 -17.55
C PRO A 1 -12.76 -27.07 -16.31
N ARG A 2 -12.74 -27.94 -15.31
CA ARG A 2 -13.40 -27.69 -14.02
C ARG A 2 -12.50 -26.73 -13.25
N MET A 3 -13.05 -25.61 -12.77
CA MET A 3 -12.31 -24.66 -11.94
C MET A 3 -12.06 -25.34 -10.58
N ASP A 4 -10.80 -25.37 -10.15
CA ASP A 4 -10.41 -25.88 -8.83
C ASP A 4 -10.11 -24.68 -7.91
N PHE A 5 -10.79 -24.63 -6.77
CA PHE A 5 -10.60 -23.59 -5.77
C PHE A 5 -9.75 -24.06 -4.58
N ALA A 6 -9.16 -25.27 -4.65
CA ALA A 6 -8.28 -25.75 -3.61
C ALA A 6 -6.98 -24.92 -3.56
N LEU A 7 -6.57 -24.57 -2.37
CA LEU A 7 -5.28 -23.91 -2.16
C LEU A 7 -4.14 -24.88 -2.44
N SER A 8 -3.05 -24.37 -3.01
CA SER A 8 -1.79 -25.14 -3.12
C SER A 8 -1.18 -25.39 -1.74
N ASP A 9 -0.23 -26.31 -1.64
CA ASP A 9 0.48 -26.58 -0.39
C ASP A 9 1.23 -25.34 0.11
N GLU A 10 1.82 -24.57 -0.79
CA GLU A 10 2.48 -23.31 -0.49
C GLU A 10 1.49 -22.26 0.04
N GLN A 11 0.35 -22.10 -0.60
CA GLN A 11 -0.69 -21.18 -0.15
C GLN A 11 -1.22 -21.56 1.24
N ARG A 12 -1.39 -22.86 1.52
CA ARG A 12 -1.78 -23.32 2.86
C ARG A 12 -0.73 -23.00 3.91
N ALA A 13 0.55 -23.23 3.61
CA ALA A 13 1.64 -22.94 4.54
C ALA A 13 1.76 -21.43 4.85
N ILE A 14 1.57 -20.57 3.84
CA ILE A 14 1.56 -19.11 4.02
C ILE A 14 0.34 -18.68 4.85
N HIS A 15 -0.85 -19.17 4.53
CA HIS A 15 -2.07 -18.90 5.28
C HIS A 15 -1.92 -19.31 6.76
N GLU A 16 -1.46 -20.53 7.06
CA GLU A 16 -1.23 -20.98 8.44
C GLU A 16 -0.21 -20.10 9.18
N THR A 17 0.81 -19.62 8.49
CA THR A 17 1.82 -18.73 9.07
C THR A 17 1.24 -17.33 9.34
N ALA A 18 0.48 -16.78 8.40
CA ALA A 18 -0.17 -15.48 8.55
C ALA A 18 -1.22 -15.50 9.66
N LEU A 19 -2.05 -16.54 9.71
CA LEU A 19 -3.07 -16.71 10.75
C LEU A 19 -2.45 -16.84 12.15
N ARG A 20 -1.37 -17.62 12.29
CA ARG A 20 -0.64 -17.73 13.56
C ARG A 20 -0.04 -16.38 13.97
N PHE A 21 0.63 -15.69 13.06
CA PHE A 21 1.19 -14.37 13.32
C PHE A 21 0.09 -13.37 13.72
N ALA A 22 -1.02 -13.36 13.02
CA ALA A 22 -2.17 -12.50 13.32
C ALA A 22 -2.71 -12.76 14.73
N SER A 23 -2.89 -14.02 15.12
CA SER A 23 -3.42 -14.39 16.43
C SER A 23 -2.45 -14.14 17.59
N GLU A 24 -1.15 -14.39 17.40
CA GLU A 24 -0.14 -14.32 18.45
C GLU A 24 0.51 -12.94 18.59
N ARG A 25 0.66 -12.20 17.48
CA ARG A 25 1.40 -10.92 17.44
C ARG A 25 0.50 -9.71 17.26
N ILE A 26 -0.58 -9.82 16.47
CA ILE A 26 -1.44 -8.68 16.14
C ILE A 26 -2.63 -8.57 17.11
N ALA A 27 -3.42 -9.62 17.25
CA ALA A 27 -4.66 -9.60 18.05
C ALA A 27 -4.48 -9.12 19.51
N PRO A 28 -3.41 -9.50 20.25
CA PRO A 28 -3.26 -9.06 21.63
C PRO A 28 -3.11 -7.53 21.80
N GLY A 29 -2.55 -6.82 20.78
CA GLY A 29 -2.35 -5.37 20.81
C GLY A 29 -3.53 -4.55 20.29
N TYR A 30 -4.59 -5.19 19.76
CA TYR A 30 -5.71 -4.51 19.09
C TYR A 30 -6.31 -3.37 19.91
N ALA A 31 -6.70 -3.64 21.16
CA ALA A 31 -7.35 -2.64 22.02
C ALA A 31 -6.44 -1.43 22.31
N ALA A 32 -5.14 -1.65 22.44
CA ALA A 32 -4.18 -0.57 22.65
C ALA A 32 -4.01 0.30 21.40
N ARG A 33 -3.91 -0.32 20.22
CA ARG A 33 -3.84 0.41 18.94
C ARG A 33 -5.08 1.23 18.68
N GLU A 34 -6.28 0.70 18.96
CA GLU A 34 -7.54 1.46 18.86
C GLU A 34 -7.57 2.70 19.77
N GLN A 35 -6.93 2.63 20.94
CA GLN A 35 -6.88 3.77 21.86
C GLN A 35 -5.83 4.81 21.48
N HIS A 36 -4.66 4.37 20.98
CA HIS A 36 -3.53 5.25 20.71
C HIS A 36 -3.48 5.74 19.25
N GLY A 37 -4.16 5.02 18.34
CA GLY A 37 -4.20 5.35 16.92
C GLY A 37 -2.89 5.06 16.16
N GLU A 38 -1.94 4.33 16.76
CA GLU A 38 -0.63 4.05 16.16
C GLU A 38 -0.39 2.55 16.02
N ILE A 39 0.25 2.16 14.91
CA ILE A 39 0.75 0.81 14.68
C ILE A 39 2.25 0.80 14.95
N GLU A 40 2.69 -0.13 15.77
CA GLU A 40 4.09 -0.24 16.20
C GLU A 40 5.00 -0.55 14.99
N ARG A 41 6.02 0.26 14.77
CA ARG A 41 7.00 0.07 13.68
C ARG A 41 7.66 -1.31 13.73
N ALA A 42 7.96 -1.80 14.93
CA ALA A 42 8.55 -3.14 15.10
C ALA A 42 7.61 -4.26 14.59
N LEU A 43 6.28 -4.12 14.76
CA LEU A 43 5.30 -5.06 14.23
C LEU A 43 5.31 -5.04 12.70
N ILE A 44 5.41 -3.85 12.10
CA ILE A 44 5.45 -3.67 10.65
C ILE A 44 6.73 -4.27 10.05
N GLU A 45 7.88 -4.05 10.68
CA GLU A 45 9.15 -4.67 10.26
C GLU A 45 9.12 -6.19 10.39
N GLU A 46 8.44 -6.73 11.41
CA GLU A 46 8.23 -8.17 11.57
C GLU A 46 7.36 -8.72 10.43
N MET A 47 6.28 -8.04 10.04
CA MET A 47 5.48 -8.40 8.85
C MET A 47 6.32 -8.38 7.58
N GLY A 48 7.18 -7.37 7.40
CA GLY A 48 8.11 -7.28 6.28
C GLY A 48 9.10 -8.45 6.25
N SER A 49 9.67 -8.81 7.42
CA SER A 49 10.63 -9.93 7.53
C SER A 49 10.02 -11.29 7.18
N LEU A 50 8.72 -11.44 7.36
CA LEU A 50 7.95 -12.64 6.99
C LEU A 50 7.47 -12.61 5.53
N GLY A 51 7.75 -11.53 4.79
CA GLY A 51 7.32 -11.35 3.40
C GLY A 51 5.82 -11.09 3.24
N PHE A 52 5.14 -10.65 4.29
CA PHE A 52 3.70 -10.37 4.22
C PHE A 52 3.39 -9.07 3.48
N ILE A 53 4.33 -8.11 3.48
CA ILE A 53 4.17 -6.84 2.75
C ILE A 53 4.71 -7.02 1.34
N GLY A 54 3.85 -6.82 0.34
CA GLY A 54 4.24 -6.94 -1.07
C GLY A 54 4.58 -8.37 -1.51
N ALA A 55 3.90 -9.38 -0.97
CA ALA A 55 4.12 -10.78 -1.32
C ALA A 55 4.01 -11.05 -2.84
N GLU A 56 3.13 -10.35 -3.55
CA GLU A 56 2.96 -10.45 -5.00
C GLU A 56 3.97 -9.64 -5.82
N LEU A 57 4.78 -8.79 -5.18
CA LEU A 57 5.75 -7.96 -5.88
C LEU A 57 6.93 -8.78 -6.40
N PRO A 58 7.63 -8.26 -7.44
CA PRO A 58 8.78 -8.97 -8.01
C PRO A 58 9.88 -9.25 -6.98
N GLU A 59 10.45 -10.44 -7.01
CA GLU A 59 11.60 -10.83 -6.16
C GLU A 59 12.79 -9.88 -6.31
N ALA A 60 13.04 -9.39 -7.54
CA ALA A 60 14.10 -8.41 -7.83
C ALA A 60 13.92 -7.07 -7.09
N LEU A 61 12.73 -6.80 -6.54
CA LEU A 61 12.40 -5.62 -5.74
C LEU A 61 12.08 -5.98 -4.28
N GLY A 62 12.38 -7.21 -3.85
CA GLY A 62 12.21 -7.64 -2.46
C GLY A 62 10.87 -8.27 -2.13
N GLY A 63 9.97 -8.45 -3.10
CA GLY A 63 8.75 -9.24 -2.96
C GLY A 63 9.01 -10.74 -3.02
N LEU A 64 7.96 -11.56 -2.89
CA LEU A 64 8.05 -13.03 -3.00
C LEU A 64 7.68 -13.55 -4.40
N GLY A 65 7.22 -12.69 -5.31
CA GLY A 65 6.70 -13.11 -6.61
C GLY A 65 5.46 -14.01 -6.52
N ALA A 66 4.80 -14.03 -5.38
CA ALA A 66 3.60 -14.82 -5.16
C ALA A 66 2.41 -14.24 -5.94
N GLY A 67 1.40 -15.07 -6.20
CA GLY A 67 0.19 -14.60 -6.89
C GLY A 67 -0.72 -13.76 -6.00
N SER A 68 -1.62 -12.98 -6.61
CA SER A 68 -2.58 -12.12 -5.90
C SER A 68 -3.50 -12.89 -4.93
N VAL A 69 -3.77 -14.18 -5.19
CA VAL A 69 -4.53 -15.02 -4.27
C VAL A 69 -3.76 -15.20 -2.95
N THR A 70 -2.46 -15.42 -3.02
CA THR A 70 -1.60 -15.54 -1.83
C THR A 70 -1.57 -14.25 -1.03
N SER A 71 -1.42 -13.10 -1.70
CA SER A 71 -1.52 -11.78 -1.06
C SER A 71 -2.90 -11.56 -0.41
N GLY A 72 -3.97 -12.01 -1.08
CA GLY A 72 -5.34 -11.99 -0.55
C GLY A 72 -5.54 -12.81 0.71
N LEU A 73 -4.93 -13.99 0.79
CA LEU A 73 -4.95 -14.82 2.01
C LEU A 73 -4.25 -14.13 3.18
N ILE A 74 -3.07 -13.57 2.93
CA ILE A 74 -2.31 -12.85 3.97
C ILE A 74 -3.13 -11.68 4.53
N ILE A 75 -3.71 -10.85 3.66
CA ILE A 75 -4.46 -9.68 4.13
C ILE A 75 -5.74 -10.08 4.88
N GLU A 76 -6.42 -11.16 4.47
CA GLU A 76 -7.60 -11.69 5.16
C GLU A 76 -7.25 -12.11 6.59
N ASP A 77 -6.17 -12.87 6.78
CA ASP A 77 -5.72 -13.33 8.08
C ASP A 77 -5.31 -12.18 9.01
N ILE A 78 -4.57 -11.21 8.49
CA ILE A 78 -4.15 -10.02 9.24
C ILE A 78 -5.38 -9.18 9.61
N ALA A 79 -6.30 -8.94 8.67
CA ALA A 79 -7.50 -8.15 8.88
C ALA A 79 -8.46 -8.78 9.90
N TYR A 80 -8.49 -10.11 9.98
CA TYR A 80 -9.25 -10.81 11.01
C TYR A 80 -8.81 -10.48 12.44
N ALA A 81 -7.52 -10.21 12.62
CA ALA A 81 -6.96 -9.79 13.91
C ALA A 81 -7.02 -8.28 14.12
N ASP A 82 -6.73 -7.49 13.07
CA ASP A 82 -6.75 -6.03 13.12
C ASP A 82 -6.80 -5.45 11.69
N MET A 83 -7.93 -4.84 11.36
CA MET A 83 -8.14 -4.23 10.05
C MET A 83 -7.16 -3.07 9.76
N ASN A 84 -6.77 -2.30 10.77
CA ASN A 84 -5.86 -1.17 10.60
C ASN A 84 -4.45 -1.67 10.24
N VAL A 85 -3.99 -2.76 10.88
CA VAL A 85 -2.72 -3.39 10.54
C VAL A 85 -2.74 -3.98 9.12
N ALA A 86 -3.89 -4.50 8.67
CA ALA A 86 -4.03 -4.99 7.30
C ALA A 86 -3.85 -3.90 6.23
N TYR A 87 -4.14 -2.63 6.55
CA TYR A 87 -3.85 -1.50 5.64
C TYR A 87 -2.36 -1.35 5.34
N VAL A 88 -1.46 -1.71 6.24
CA VAL A 88 -0.01 -1.71 5.98
C VAL A 88 0.32 -2.64 4.81
N GLN A 89 -0.22 -3.86 4.85
CA GLN A 89 -0.03 -4.84 3.78
C GLN A 89 -0.71 -4.37 2.48
N LEU A 90 -1.97 -3.91 2.56
CA LEU A 90 -2.73 -3.45 1.39
C LEU A 90 -2.03 -2.30 0.67
N LEU A 91 -1.64 -1.25 1.40
CA LEU A 91 -1.00 -0.07 0.82
C LEU A 91 0.41 -0.39 0.33
N GLY A 92 1.16 -1.22 1.07
CA GLY A 92 2.47 -1.68 0.64
C GLY A 92 2.41 -2.45 -0.69
N SER A 93 1.48 -3.38 -0.82
CA SER A 93 1.22 -4.12 -2.05
C SER A 93 0.80 -3.21 -3.20
N LEU A 94 -0.22 -2.37 -2.98
CA LEU A 94 -0.77 -1.48 -4.01
C LEU A 94 0.27 -0.46 -4.50
N MET A 95 0.93 0.23 -3.58
CA MET A 95 1.92 1.25 -3.93
C MET A 95 3.20 0.63 -4.46
N GLY A 96 3.65 -0.47 -3.88
CA GLY A 96 4.79 -1.23 -4.37
C GLY A 96 4.59 -1.69 -5.81
N TRP A 97 3.41 -2.23 -6.14
CA TRP A 97 3.07 -2.60 -7.52
C TRP A 97 3.06 -1.38 -8.45
N MET A 98 2.37 -0.32 -8.06
CA MET A 98 2.28 0.91 -8.86
C MET A 98 3.67 1.51 -9.13
N LEU A 99 4.51 1.61 -8.11
CA LEU A 99 5.88 2.10 -8.25
C LEU A 99 6.74 1.18 -9.12
N SER A 100 6.61 -0.14 -8.98
CA SER A 100 7.37 -1.11 -9.78
C SER A 100 7.07 -1.03 -11.28
N VAL A 101 5.84 -0.67 -11.65
CA VAL A 101 5.37 -0.64 -13.06
C VAL A 101 5.48 0.76 -13.67
N HIS A 102 5.23 1.81 -12.90
CA HIS A 102 5.01 3.16 -13.45
C HIS A 102 6.03 4.21 -13.01
N ALA A 103 6.75 3.98 -11.92
CA ALA A 103 7.79 4.92 -11.49
C ALA A 103 9.06 4.81 -12.33
N ARG A 104 9.93 5.82 -12.22
CA ARG A 104 11.30 5.71 -12.74
C ARG A 104 12.01 4.56 -12.05
N ALA A 105 12.83 3.84 -12.80
CA ALA A 105 13.52 2.63 -12.32
C ALA A 105 14.36 2.87 -11.05
N GLU A 106 14.94 4.07 -10.92
CA GLU A 106 15.71 4.46 -9.74
C GLU A 106 14.82 4.54 -8.49
N VAL A 107 13.64 5.17 -8.62
CA VAL A 107 12.66 5.30 -7.54
C VAL A 107 12.14 3.92 -7.13
N ALA A 108 11.76 3.09 -8.11
CA ALA A 108 11.27 1.74 -7.81
C ALA A 108 12.32 0.90 -7.05
N ARG A 109 13.59 0.94 -7.49
CA ARG A 109 14.68 0.19 -6.82
C ARG A 109 15.02 0.72 -5.44
N GLU A 110 14.80 2.00 -5.18
CA GLU A 110 15.06 2.61 -3.88
C GLU A 110 13.92 2.35 -2.89
N VAL A 111 12.68 2.56 -3.31
CA VAL A 111 11.51 2.61 -2.41
C VAL A 111 10.88 1.24 -2.20
N VAL A 112 10.64 0.47 -3.27
CA VAL A 112 9.90 -0.79 -3.18
C VAL A 112 10.52 -1.81 -2.23
N PRO A 113 11.87 -2.02 -2.21
CA PRO A 113 12.48 -2.92 -1.24
C PRO A 113 12.27 -2.50 0.22
N LYS A 114 12.24 -1.18 0.49
CA LYS A 114 11.99 -0.67 1.84
C LYS A 114 10.54 -0.90 2.27
N ILE A 115 9.59 -0.78 1.32
CA ILE A 115 8.18 -1.12 1.55
C ILE A 115 8.06 -2.61 1.91
N CYS A 116 8.62 -3.51 1.10
CA CYS A 116 8.59 -4.95 1.35
C CYS A 116 9.18 -5.33 2.71
N GLN A 117 10.21 -4.61 3.18
CA GLN A 117 10.85 -4.81 4.47
C GLN A 117 10.08 -4.18 5.65
N GLY A 118 8.97 -3.47 5.41
CA GLY A 118 8.26 -2.72 6.44
C GLY A 118 9.00 -1.48 6.97
N LYS A 119 10.07 -1.05 6.31
CA LYS A 119 10.89 0.11 6.70
C LYS A 119 10.34 1.44 6.22
N THR A 120 9.53 1.41 5.17
CA THR A 120 8.86 2.58 4.62
C THR A 120 7.37 2.30 4.52
N LEU A 121 6.58 3.07 5.25
CA LEU A 121 5.14 3.10 5.13
C LEU A 121 4.73 4.09 4.05
N VAL A 122 3.76 3.68 3.24
CA VAL A 122 3.29 4.49 2.10
C VAL A 122 1.79 4.72 2.16
N ALA A 123 1.37 5.89 1.70
CA ALA A 123 -0.04 6.20 1.50
C ALA A 123 -0.33 6.62 0.06
N ILE A 124 -1.60 6.66 -0.28
CA ILE A 124 -2.10 7.15 -1.56
C ILE A 124 -2.96 8.40 -1.35
N GLY A 125 -2.52 9.53 -1.87
CA GLY A 125 -3.24 10.80 -1.88
C GLY A 125 -4.03 10.97 -3.18
N LEU A 126 -5.18 10.30 -3.30
CA LEU A 126 -6.05 10.38 -4.48
C LEU A 126 -7.32 11.17 -4.19
N THR A 127 -8.05 10.81 -3.13
CA THR A 127 -9.36 11.36 -2.77
C THR A 127 -9.28 12.82 -2.36
N GLU A 128 -10.29 13.60 -2.76
CA GLU A 128 -10.45 15.01 -2.42
C GLU A 128 -11.80 15.25 -1.74
N PRO A 129 -11.99 16.37 -1.01
CA PRO A 129 -13.30 16.71 -0.45
C PRO A 129 -14.43 16.78 -1.51
N SER A 130 -14.07 17.05 -2.76
CA SER A 130 -15.02 17.12 -3.88
C SER A 130 -15.39 15.76 -4.47
N GLY A 131 -14.68 14.66 -4.13
CA GLY A 131 -14.98 13.31 -4.63
C GLY A 131 -13.79 12.38 -4.66
N GLY A 132 -14.07 11.08 -4.73
CA GLY A 132 -13.09 9.99 -4.81
C GLY A 132 -13.29 9.11 -6.04
N SER A 133 -14.53 8.60 -6.26
CA SER A 133 -14.84 7.70 -7.40
C SER A 133 -14.63 8.33 -8.77
N ASP A 134 -14.84 9.64 -8.91
CA ASP A 134 -14.49 10.39 -10.13
C ASP A 134 -13.07 10.97 -10.03
N ALA A 135 -12.08 10.10 -9.84
CA ALA A 135 -10.67 10.48 -9.72
C ALA A 135 -10.16 11.26 -10.96
N GLY A 136 -10.74 11.03 -12.13
CA GLY A 136 -10.45 11.81 -13.34
C GLY A 136 -10.78 13.30 -13.23
N ASN A 137 -11.54 13.70 -12.21
CA ASN A 137 -11.99 15.07 -11.98
C ASN A 137 -11.33 15.75 -10.77
N LEU A 138 -10.27 15.18 -10.24
CA LEU A 138 -9.50 15.75 -9.13
C LEU A 138 -9.03 17.19 -9.45
N LYS A 139 -8.93 18.02 -8.41
CA LYS A 139 -8.69 19.47 -8.52
C LYS A 139 -7.34 19.91 -7.99
N LEU A 140 -6.71 19.15 -7.09
CA LEU A 140 -5.37 19.47 -6.59
C LEU A 140 -4.42 19.64 -7.78
N ARG A 141 -3.77 20.78 -7.88
CA ARG A 141 -2.90 21.15 -9.01
C ARG A 141 -1.44 20.96 -8.66
N ALA A 142 -0.68 20.55 -9.67
CA ALA A 142 0.78 20.57 -9.66
C ALA A 142 1.26 21.53 -10.75
N GLU A 143 1.89 22.62 -10.36
CA GLU A 143 2.43 23.65 -11.26
C GLU A 143 3.94 23.55 -11.28
N ARG A 144 4.51 23.49 -12.50
CA ARG A 144 5.97 23.40 -12.65
C ARG A 144 6.62 24.76 -12.53
N HIS A 145 7.61 24.87 -11.65
CA HIS A 145 8.47 26.04 -11.45
C HIS A 145 9.94 25.62 -11.63
N GLY A 146 10.45 25.73 -12.84
CA GLY A 146 11.80 25.25 -13.16
C GLY A 146 11.91 23.74 -13.03
N ASP A 147 12.71 23.25 -12.10
CA ASP A 147 12.92 21.82 -11.83
C ASP A 147 12.04 21.27 -10.70
N GLU A 148 11.20 22.10 -10.11
CA GLU A 148 10.30 21.74 -9.01
C GLU A 148 8.84 21.78 -9.43
N TYR A 149 7.98 21.12 -8.64
CA TYR A 149 6.52 21.24 -8.74
C TYR A 149 5.95 21.77 -7.43
N VAL A 150 5.05 22.74 -7.54
CA VAL A 150 4.29 23.27 -6.42
C VAL A 150 2.91 22.63 -6.45
N LEU A 151 2.55 21.93 -5.36
CA LEU A 151 1.25 21.28 -5.20
C LEU A 151 0.32 22.22 -4.43
N ASN A 152 -0.86 22.50 -5.00
CA ASN A 152 -1.89 23.33 -4.37
C ASN A 152 -3.24 22.61 -4.41
N GLY A 153 -3.83 22.41 -3.23
CA GLY A 153 -5.11 21.74 -3.05
C GLY A 153 -5.15 20.92 -1.78
N GLU A 154 -6.15 20.07 -1.68
CA GLU A 154 -6.42 19.27 -0.49
C GLU A 154 -6.70 17.83 -0.90
N LYS A 155 -6.14 16.88 -0.12
CA LYS A 155 -6.51 15.46 -0.15
C LYS A 155 -7.19 15.11 1.17
N THR A 156 -8.15 14.18 1.14
CA THR A 156 -8.91 13.77 2.32
C THR A 156 -9.05 12.26 2.40
N SER A 157 -9.39 11.75 3.58
CA SER A 157 -9.62 10.31 3.80
C SER A 157 -8.41 9.45 3.41
N ILE A 158 -7.22 9.92 3.72
CA ILE A 158 -5.98 9.22 3.42
C ILE A 158 -5.65 8.30 4.59
N SER A 159 -5.71 7.00 4.35
CA SER A 159 -5.39 5.99 5.37
C SER A 159 -3.95 6.15 5.84
N MET A 160 -3.75 6.14 7.15
CA MET A 160 -2.44 6.23 7.82
C MET A 160 -1.64 7.50 7.51
N ALA A 161 -2.28 8.59 7.07
CA ALA A 161 -1.59 9.82 6.62
C ALA A 161 -0.66 10.44 7.69
N ASP A 162 -0.93 10.20 8.96
CA ASP A 162 -0.16 10.68 10.12
C ASP A 162 1.03 9.78 10.52
N GLN A 163 1.12 8.57 9.93
CA GLN A 163 2.16 7.58 10.27
C GLN A 163 3.08 7.21 9.10
N VAL A 164 2.72 7.59 7.86
CA VAL A 164 3.49 7.19 6.67
C VAL A 164 4.75 8.01 6.48
N ASP A 165 5.75 7.40 5.89
CA ASP A 165 7.03 8.04 5.56
C ASP A 165 6.95 8.72 4.19
N GLU A 166 6.18 8.14 3.26
CA GLU A 166 6.03 8.63 1.90
C GLU A 166 4.56 8.56 1.46
N THR A 167 4.15 9.50 0.60
CA THR A 167 2.80 9.52 0.04
C THR A 167 2.88 9.73 -1.46
N VAL A 168 2.22 8.88 -2.23
CA VAL A 168 2.02 9.11 -3.65
C VAL A 168 0.83 10.02 -3.85
N ILE A 169 1.07 11.24 -4.31
CA ILE A 169 0.05 12.27 -4.55
C ILE A 169 -0.34 12.33 -6.02
N PHE A 170 -1.61 12.15 -6.32
CA PHE A 170 -2.15 12.37 -7.66
C PHE A 170 -2.61 13.82 -7.79
N ALA A 171 -2.02 14.53 -8.77
CA ALA A 171 -2.26 15.95 -8.99
C ALA A 171 -2.50 16.26 -10.46
N ARG A 172 -3.24 17.32 -10.73
CA ARG A 172 -3.52 17.81 -12.08
C ARG A 172 -2.37 18.65 -12.60
N THR A 173 -1.80 18.22 -13.71
CA THR A 173 -0.71 18.91 -14.42
C THR A 173 -1.17 19.56 -15.74
N GLY A 174 -2.43 19.36 -16.16
CA GLY A 174 -2.97 19.89 -17.42
C GLY A 174 -4.41 20.39 -17.28
N ALA A 175 -5.06 20.61 -18.43
CA ALA A 175 -6.42 21.14 -18.48
C ALA A 175 -7.44 20.17 -17.86
N GLN A 176 -8.50 20.74 -17.26
CA GLN A 176 -9.56 19.97 -16.58
C GLN A 176 -10.31 19.05 -17.55
N GLU A 177 -10.51 19.51 -18.78
CA GLU A 177 -11.23 18.79 -19.84
C GLU A 177 -10.50 17.50 -20.29
N ALA A 178 -9.19 17.45 -20.09
CA ALA A 178 -8.39 16.26 -20.41
C ALA A 178 -8.55 15.12 -19.36
N ARG A 179 -9.27 15.39 -18.24
CA ARG A 179 -9.61 14.42 -17.21
C ARG A 179 -8.37 13.63 -16.73
N ALA A 180 -8.43 12.30 -16.72
CA ALA A 180 -7.33 11.45 -16.26
C ALA A 180 -6.01 11.62 -17.05
N LYS A 181 -6.08 12.04 -18.33
CA LYS A 181 -4.90 12.27 -19.17
C LYS A 181 -4.05 13.46 -18.72
N ALA A 182 -4.60 14.33 -17.87
CA ALA A 182 -3.93 15.49 -17.31
C ALA A 182 -3.58 15.32 -15.83
N ILE A 183 -3.47 14.09 -15.35
CA ILE A 183 -3.12 13.76 -13.97
C ILE A 183 -1.75 13.07 -13.97
N SER A 184 -0.89 13.49 -13.05
CA SER A 184 0.40 12.88 -12.77
C SER A 184 0.51 12.45 -11.32
N ALA A 185 1.38 11.49 -11.03
CA ALA A 185 1.72 11.05 -9.68
C ALA A 185 3.07 11.66 -9.25
N PHE A 186 3.14 12.08 -8.01
CA PHE A 186 4.30 12.70 -7.37
C PHE A 186 4.65 11.96 -6.09
#